data_32c26f4e98e3e07f8aed542add919b86
#
_entry.id   32c26f4e98e3e07f8aed542add919b86
#
_cell.length_a   1.000
_cell.length_b   1.000
_cell.length_c   1.000
_cell.angle_alpha   90.00
_cell.angle_beta   90.00
_cell.angle_gamma   90.00
#
_symmetry.space_group_name_H-M   'P 1'
#
loop_
_entity.id
_entity.type
_entity.pdbx_description
1 polymer ?
#
loop_
_entity_poly.entity_id
_entity_poly.type
_entity_poly.pdbx_seq_one_letter_code
_entity_poly.pdbx_strand_id
1 'polypeptide(L)'
;RKKFKFVSVDEYQDIDENQYRLIRLLVPQDGSICAIGDPNQAIYGFRGGDSRFFNSFSEDYPDSLVVNLKNNYRSTNTIVDASNQMIESYNVISRYDKPHEKITIHTAPTDKAEAEFVVSTIESMIGGNSFFSLDSDRAAGFERDFSFGDFAVLYRTSSQLEPLLEAFGRSGMPFVKLSNDMLCDKKPVKKLLMKLNDENPLAEQLEGLSKEFADEIDDNILRYLQKTAQEFTDRMDFIHQISLVSEADTLDERADRIALMTLHASKGLEYKCVFIVGLEDGILPLFLAKTPQ
;
A
#
# COMPACT_ATOMS: atom_id res chain seq x y z
N ARG A 1 -14.23 21.58 -20.11
CA ARG A 1 -13.05 21.80 -20.98
C ARG A 1 -12.39 23.18 -20.77
N LYS A 2 -13.12 24.28 -20.70
CA LYS A 2 -12.55 25.64 -20.53
C LYS A 2 -12.03 25.92 -19.09
N LYS A 3 -12.38 25.09 -18.10
CA LYS A 3 -12.03 25.31 -16.67
C LYS A 3 -10.61 24.90 -16.34
N PHE A 4 -10.11 23.84 -16.96
CA PHE A 4 -8.78 23.29 -16.70
C PHE A 4 -7.88 23.56 -17.90
N LYS A 5 -6.72 24.21 -17.65
CA LYS A 5 -5.70 24.48 -18.68
C LYS A 5 -4.67 23.34 -18.76
N PHE A 6 -4.38 22.73 -17.62
CA PHE A 6 -3.45 21.62 -17.49
C PHE A 6 -4.12 20.51 -16.69
N VAL A 7 -3.92 19.28 -17.11
CA VAL A 7 -4.39 18.08 -16.40
C VAL A 7 -3.20 17.17 -16.19
N SER A 8 -2.96 16.76 -14.96
CA SER A 8 -1.99 15.71 -14.63
C SER A 8 -2.75 14.49 -14.11
N VAL A 9 -2.38 13.33 -14.62
CA VAL A 9 -2.95 12.05 -14.20
C VAL A 9 -1.79 11.17 -13.73
N ASP A 10 -1.82 10.80 -12.46
CA ASP A 10 -0.86 9.88 -11.86
C ASP A 10 -1.37 8.44 -11.95
N GLU A 11 -0.44 7.47 -11.87
CA GLU A 11 -0.74 6.04 -11.97
C GLU A 11 -1.58 5.68 -13.23
N TYR A 12 -1.27 6.31 -14.36
CA TYR A 12 -2.06 6.23 -15.59
C TYR A 12 -2.21 4.79 -16.13
N GLN A 13 -1.33 3.86 -15.75
CA GLN A 13 -1.42 2.45 -16.12
C GLN A 13 -2.57 1.70 -15.45
N ASP A 14 -3.18 2.26 -14.40
CA ASP A 14 -4.25 1.62 -13.63
C ASP A 14 -5.64 2.16 -13.96
N ILE A 15 -5.76 3.12 -14.88
CA ILE A 15 -7.06 3.70 -15.22
C ILE A 15 -7.99 2.68 -15.88
N ASP A 16 -9.27 2.77 -15.56
CA ASP A 16 -10.34 2.02 -16.21
C ASP A 16 -10.93 2.75 -17.44
N GLU A 17 -11.80 2.08 -18.18
CA GLU A 17 -12.46 2.62 -19.36
C GLU A 17 -13.24 3.92 -19.06
N ASN A 18 -13.89 4.03 -17.90
CA ASN A 18 -14.69 5.23 -17.58
C ASN A 18 -13.77 6.41 -17.24
N GLN A 19 -12.69 6.16 -16.50
CA GLN A 19 -11.66 7.14 -16.21
C GLN A 19 -10.98 7.62 -17.50
N TYR A 20 -10.61 6.69 -18.39
CA TYR A 20 -10.06 7.03 -19.70
C TYR A 20 -11.02 7.94 -20.50
N ARG A 21 -12.30 7.58 -20.59
CA ARG A 21 -13.31 8.41 -21.28
C ARG A 21 -13.46 9.77 -20.63
N LEU A 22 -13.44 9.84 -19.30
CA LEU A 22 -13.49 11.11 -18.57
C LEU A 22 -12.30 12.00 -18.93
N ILE A 23 -11.09 11.45 -18.94
CA ILE A 23 -9.86 12.17 -19.32
C ILE A 23 -10.00 12.71 -20.75
N ARG A 24 -10.45 11.89 -21.71
CA ARG A 24 -10.66 12.28 -23.11
C ARG A 24 -11.73 13.37 -23.26
N LEU A 25 -12.73 13.39 -22.39
CA LEU A 25 -13.73 14.46 -22.35
C LEU A 25 -13.18 15.77 -21.76
N LEU A 26 -12.32 15.69 -20.77
CA LEU A 26 -11.73 16.87 -20.12
C LEU A 26 -10.63 17.49 -20.98
N VAL A 27 -9.78 16.67 -21.59
CA VAL A 27 -8.61 17.10 -22.37
C VAL A 27 -8.82 16.72 -23.83
N PRO A 28 -9.00 17.71 -24.73
CA PRO A 28 -9.01 17.47 -26.16
C PRO A 28 -7.61 17.07 -26.66
N GLN A 29 -7.52 16.58 -27.88
CA GLN A 29 -6.27 16.07 -28.47
C GLN A 29 -5.13 17.10 -28.50
N ASP A 30 -5.48 18.38 -28.65
CA ASP A 30 -4.59 19.54 -28.61
C ASP A 30 -4.45 20.17 -27.20
N GLY A 31 -4.99 19.50 -26.19
CA GLY A 31 -4.96 19.98 -24.81
C GLY A 31 -3.67 19.62 -24.07
N SER A 32 -3.41 20.30 -22.96
CA SER A 32 -2.21 20.04 -22.14
C SER A 32 -2.50 18.95 -21.09
N ILE A 33 -1.88 17.81 -21.27
CA ILE A 33 -1.97 16.67 -20.35
C ILE A 33 -0.58 16.15 -20.00
N CYS A 34 -0.40 15.73 -18.77
CA CYS A 34 0.77 14.96 -18.30
C CYS A 34 0.27 13.65 -17.70
N ALA A 35 0.62 12.52 -18.30
CA ALA A 35 0.39 11.20 -17.77
C ALA A 35 1.67 10.69 -17.11
N ILE A 36 1.58 10.26 -15.86
CA ILE A 36 2.67 9.72 -15.07
C ILE A 36 2.31 8.27 -14.77
N GLY A 37 3.26 7.35 -14.94
CA GLY A 37 3.01 5.95 -14.65
C GLY A 37 4.13 5.01 -15.11
N ASP A 38 3.96 3.75 -14.75
CA ASP A 38 4.84 2.65 -15.13
C ASP A 38 3.99 1.45 -15.57
N PRO A 39 3.98 1.08 -16.85
CA PRO A 39 3.15 -0.02 -17.36
C PRO A 39 3.48 -1.37 -16.69
N ASN A 40 4.69 -1.55 -16.16
CA ASN A 40 5.09 -2.76 -15.44
C ASN A 40 4.54 -2.82 -14.00
N GLN A 41 3.95 -1.72 -13.51
CA GLN A 41 3.25 -1.65 -12.21
C GLN A 41 1.74 -1.71 -12.35
N ALA A 42 1.20 -2.11 -13.51
CA ALA A 42 -0.23 -2.30 -13.74
C ALA A 42 -0.73 -3.58 -13.05
N ILE A 43 -1.15 -3.47 -11.79
CA ILE A 43 -1.59 -4.61 -10.96
C ILE A 43 -3.09 -4.62 -10.67
N TYR A 44 -3.85 -3.63 -11.14
CA TYR A 44 -5.29 -3.48 -10.88
C TYR A 44 -6.19 -3.93 -12.03
N GLY A 45 -5.70 -4.82 -12.92
CA GLY A 45 -6.52 -5.38 -14.01
C GLY A 45 -7.81 -6.07 -13.52
N PHE A 46 -7.79 -6.69 -12.34
CA PHE A 46 -8.97 -7.31 -11.73
C PHE A 46 -10.03 -6.29 -11.25
N ARG A 47 -9.68 -5.00 -11.14
CA ARG A 47 -10.58 -3.88 -10.84
C ARG A 47 -11.00 -3.11 -12.10
N GLY A 48 -10.61 -3.56 -13.29
CA GLY A 48 -10.94 -2.91 -14.56
C GLY A 48 -9.84 -1.99 -15.09
N GLY A 49 -8.72 -1.87 -14.40
CA GLY A 49 -7.53 -1.14 -14.90
C GLY A 49 -7.02 -1.80 -16.18
N ASP A 50 -6.65 -1.01 -17.17
CA ASP A 50 -6.23 -1.48 -18.48
C ASP A 50 -4.98 -0.74 -18.97
N SER A 51 -3.85 -1.41 -18.91
CA SER A 51 -2.57 -0.86 -19.37
C SER A 51 -2.52 -0.48 -20.85
N ARG A 52 -3.49 -0.94 -21.66
CA ARG A 52 -3.60 -0.53 -23.07
C ARG A 52 -3.74 0.98 -23.21
N PHE A 53 -4.46 1.63 -22.28
CA PHE A 53 -4.62 3.10 -22.33
C PHE A 53 -3.29 3.83 -22.11
N PHE A 54 -2.38 3.28 -21.29
CA PHE A 54 -1.05 3.83 -21.14
C PHE A 54 -0.22 3.65 -22.43
N ASN A 55 -0.27 2.47 -23.02
CA ASN A 55 0.49 2.16 -24.24
C ASN A 55 0.01 2.97 -25.46
N SER A 56 -1.29 3.26 -25.55
CA SER A 56 -1.88 4.07 -26.65
C SER A 56 -1.82 5.58 -26.42
N PHE A 57 -1.25 6.05 -25.30
CA PHE A 57 -1.20 7.48 -24.97
C PHE A 57 -0.63 8.36 -26.07
N SER A 58 0.47 7.91 -26.71
CA SER A 58 1.11 8.66 -27.81
C SER A 58 0.27 8.68 -29.11
N GLU A 59 -0.64 7.71 -29.30
CA GLU A 59 -1.61 7.72 -30.39
C GLU A 59 -2.73 8.71 -30.10
N ASP A 60 -3.18 8.78 -28.85
CA ASP A 60 -4.18 9.72 -28.40
C ASP A 60 -3.72 11.18 -28.38
N TYR A 61 -2.45 11.39 -28.09
CA TYR A 61 -1.78 12.69 -28.01
C TYR A 61 -0.47 12.67 -28.81
N PRO A 62 -0.53 12.80 -30.16
CA PRO A 62 0.63 12.62 -31.06
C PRO A 62 1.79 13.58 -30.78
N ASP A 63 1.50 14.77 -30.27
CA ASP A 63 2.52 15.79 -29.95
C ASP A 63 3.12 15.60 -28.54
N SER A 64 2.82 14.50 -27.87
CA SER A 64 3.32 14.23 -26.52
C SER A 64 4.82 13.92 -26.53
N LEU A 65 5.52 14.42 -25.50
CA LEU A 65 6.92 14.08 -25.24
C LEU A 65 6.97 12.97 -24.19
N VAL A 66 7.64 11.86 -24.52
CA VAL A 66 7.90 10.77 -23.58
C VAL A 66 9.23 11.00 -22.85
N VAL A 67 9.16 11.08 -21.51
CA VAL A 67 10.33 11.24 -20.66
C VAL A 67 10.47 10.00 -19.76
N ASN A 68 11.56 9.25 -19.92
CA ASN A 68 11.87 8.08 -19.11
C ASN A 68 12.70 8.48 -17.88
N LEU A 69 12.16 8.26 -16.67
CA LEU A 69 12.87 8.48 -15.42
C LEU A 69 13.71 7.23 -15.09
N LYS A 70 15.03 7.32 -15.24
CA LYS A 70 15.95 6.19 -15.05
C LYS A 70 16.61 6.15 -13.66
N ASN A 71 16.59 7.23 -12.93
CA ASN A 71 17.24 7.31 -11.61
C ASN A 71 16.27 6.92 -10.51
N ASN A 72 16.64 5.90 -9.73
CA ASN A 72 15.92 5.46 -8.54
C ASN A 72 16.65 5.95 -7.29
N TYR A 73 15.97 6.71 -6.46
CA TYR A 73 16.50 7.27 -5.20
C TYR A 73 15.96 6.56 -3.96
N ARG A 74 15.05 5.60 -4.13
CA ARG A 74 14.33 4.87 -3.07
C ARG A 74 15.10 3.63 -2.62
N SER A 75 15.53 2.81 -3.59
CA SER A 75 16.00 1.45 -3.34
C SER A 75 17.50 1.30 -3.54
N THR A 76 18.10 0.38 -2.79
CA THR A 76 19.51 0.02 -2.92
C THR A 76 19.81 -0.57 -4.29
N ASN A 77 21.09 -0.56 -4.69
CA ASN A 77 21.54 -1.14 -5.97
C ASN A 77 21.11 -2.62 -6.07
N THR A 78 21.24 -3.39 -5.00
CA THR A 78 20.86 -4.82 -5.00
C THR A 78 19.40 -5.05 -5.35
N ILE A 79 18.48 -4.22 -4.84
CA ILE A 79 17.04 -4.33 -5.14
C ILE A 79 16.79 -3.89 -6.58
N VAL A 80 17.40 -2.79 -7.02
CA VAL A 80 17.25 -2.29 -8.40
C VAL A 80 17.80 -3.27 -9.41
N ASP A 81 18.96 -3.86 -9.15
CA ASP A 81 19.58 -4.85 -10.04
C ASP A 81 18.73 -6.13 -10.14
N ALA A 82 18.13 -6.58 -9.01
CA ALA A 82 17.22 -7.71 -9.01
C ALA A 82 15.96 -7.42 -9.83
N SER A 83 15.37 -6.24 -9.72
CA SER A 83 14.20 -5.85 -10.51
C SER A 83 14.52 -5.72 -12.01
N ASN A 84 15.68 -5.18 -12.36
CA ASN A 84 16.13 -5.09 -13.75
C ASN A 84 16.34 -6.47 -14.40
N GLN A 85 16.74 -7.49 -13.61
CA GLN A 85 16.88 -8.86 -14.11
C GLN A 85 15.53 -9.53 -14.41
N MET A 86 14.48 -9.16 -13.68
CA MET A 86 13.14 -9.71 -13.87
C MET A 86 12.38 -9.06 -15.03
N ILE A 87 12.64 -7.79 -15.30
CA ILE A 87 11.93 -7.00 -16.30
C ILE A 87 12.94 -6.46 -17.31
N GLU A 88 13.06 -7.11 -18.47
CA GLU A 88 14.05 -6.78 -19.50
C GLU A 88 14.00 -5.32 -20.01
N SER A 89 12.82 -4.68 -19.93
CA SER A 89 12.65 -3.29 -20.33
C SER A 89 13.12 -2.26 -19.29
N TYR A 90 13.41 -2.69 -18.06
CA TYR A 90 13.93 -1.81 -17.03
C TYR A 90 15.43 -1.58 -17.21
N ASN A 91 15.80 -0.30 -17.32
CA ASN A 91 17.19 0.17 -17.27
C ASN A 91 17.29 1.25 -16.18
N VAL A 92 16.78 0.91 -14.99
CA VAL A 92 16.76 1.81 -13.84
C VAL A 92 18.11 1.75 -13.14
N ILE A 93 18.60 2.90 -12.70
CA ILE A 93 19.89 3.04 -12.02
C ILE A 93 19.62 3.53 -10.60
N SER A 94 20.06 2.78 -9.60
CA SER A 94 19.99 3.25 -8.22
C SER A 94 20.93 4.45 -8.01
N ARG A 95 20.40 5.46 -7.33
CA ARG A 95 21.14 6.62 -6.80
C ARG A 95 21.13 6.64 -5.27
N TYR A 96 20.79 5.50 -4.67
CA TYR A 96 20.73 5.36 -3.23
C TYR A 96 22.15 5.23 -2.66
N ASP A 97 22.54 6.18 -1.82
CA ASP A 97 23.92 6.38 -1.37
C ASP A 97 24.22 5.64 -0.05
N LYS A 98 23.71 4.43 0.12
CA LYS A 98 23.97 3.59 1.29
C LYS A 98 24.64 2.26 0.91
N PRO A 99 25.37 1.61 1.84
CA PRO A 99 26.09 0.38 1.55
C PRO A 99 25.18 -0.71 0.99
N HIS A 100 25.75 -1.55 0.14
CA HIS A 100 25.07 -2.68 -0.51
C HIS A 100 24.58 -3.68 0.55
N GLU A 101 23.27 -3.79 0.68
CA GLU A 101 22.65 -4.84 1.47
C GLU A 101 22.20 -5.96 0.56
N LYS A 102 22.44 -7.19 0.98
CA LYS A 102 22.00 -8.37 0.25
C LYS A 102 20.51 -8.62 0.50
N ILE A 103 19.80 -9.05 -0.53
CA ILE A 103 18.48 -9.65 -0.35
C ILE A 103 18.69 -10.99 0.36
N THR A 104 18.06 -11.15 1.52
CA THR A 104 18.13 -12.41 2.28
C THR A 104 16.98 -13.31 1.84
N ILE A 105 17.31 -14.57 1.54
CA ILE A 105 16.33 -15.61 1.23
C ILE A 105 16.37 -16.60 2.41
N HIS A 106 15.21 -16.80 3.05
CA HIS A 106 15.03 -17.75 4.12
C HIS A 106 14.05 -18.85 3.72
N THR A 107 14.36 -20.09 4.04
CA THR A 107 13.47 -21.23 3.80
C THR A 107 13.02 -21.77 5.14
N ALA A 108 11.71 -21.75 5.36
CA ALA A 108 11.08 -22.29 6.58
C ALA A 108 10.35 -23.60 6.28
N PRO A 109 10.29 -24.53 7.24
CA PRO A 109 9.58 -25.82 7.06
C PRO A 109 8.05 -25.67 7.10
N THR A 110 7.54 -24.60 7.70
CA THR A 110 6.10 -24.31 7.83
C THR A 110 5.86 -22.81 7.81
N ASP A 111 4.61 -22.41 7.52
CA ASP A 111 4.13 -21.02 7.58
C ASP A 111 4.31 -20.39 8.98
N LYS A 112 4.11 -21.17 10.05
CA LYS A 112 4.36 -20.71 11.43
C LYS A 112 5.84 -20.45 11.69
N ALA A 113 6.74 -21.32 11.21
CA ALA A 113 8.16 -21.10 11.34
C ALA A 113 8.65 -19.90 10.52
N GLU A 114 8.05 -19.64 9.36
CA GLU A 114 8.29 -18.44 8.55
C GLU A 114 7.88 -17.18 9.33
N ALA A 115 6.68 -17.17 9.90
CA ALA A 115 6.17 -16.05 10.68
C ALA A 115 7.04 -15.77 11.93
N GLU A 116 7.48 -16.80 12.63
CA GLU A 116 8.39 -16.67 13.78
C GLU A 116 9.77 -16.14 13.38
N PHE A 117 10.30 -16.57 12.23
CA PHE A 117 11.53 -16.02 11.67
C PHE A 117 11.40 -14.52 11.39
N VAL A 118 10.31 -14.07 10.78
CA VAL A 118 10.05 -12.65 10.53
C VAL A 118 10.05 -11.86 11.84
N VAL A 119 9.27 -12.31 12.83
CA VAL A 119 9.18 -11.67 14.15
C VAL A 119 10.55 -11.56 14.81
N SER A 120 11.29 -12.67 14.92
CA SER A 120 12.61 -12.68 15.56
C SER A 120 13.64 -11.82 14.85
N THR A 121 13.54 -11.73 13.50
CA THR A 121 14.43 -10.87 12.71
C THR A 121 14.13 -9.41 13.00
N ILE A 122 12.86 -9.01 13.03
CA ILE A 122 12.46 -7.63 13.36
C ILE A 122 12.93 -7.27 14.78
N GLU A 123 12.71 -8.15 15.78
CA GLU A 123 13.19 -7.94 17.14
C GLU A 123 14.70 -7.68 17.19
N SER A 124 15.47 -8.51 16.47
CA SER A 124 16.93 -8.36 16.42
C SER A 124 17.37 -7.05 15.75
N MET A 125 16.63 -6.57 14.75
CA MET A 125 16.94 -5.32 14.03
C MET A 125 16.60 -4.07 14.84
N ILE A 126 15.60 -4.14 15.72
CA ILE A 126 15.22 -3.01 16.60
C ILE A 126 16.15 -2.92 17.83
N GLY A 127 17.02 -3.94 18.06
CA GLY A 127 17.92 -3.97 19.21
C GLY A 127 17.35 -4.71 20.41
N GLY A 128 16.33 -5.55 20.18
CA GLY A 128 15.84 -6.48 21.19
C GLY A 128 16.91 -7.53 21.54
N ASN A 129 17.26 -7.66 22.81
CA ASN A 129 18.07 -8.76 23.31
C ASN A 129 17.23 -10.05 23.29
N SER A 130 17.11 -10.71 22.14
CA SER A 130 16.60 -12.08 22.14
C SER A 130 17.62 -13.00 22.80
N PHE A 131 17.15 -14.03 23.51
CA PHE A 131 18.03 -15.05 24.11
C PHE A 131 18.99 -15.70 23.10
N PHE A 132 18.73 -15.62 21.81
CA PHE A 132 19.59 -16.07 20.71
C PHE A 132 20.73 -15.10 20.38
N SER A 133 20.65 -13.82 20.71
CA SER A 133 21.71 -12.85 20.42
C SER A 133 22.85 -12.88 21.45
N LEU A 134 22.62 -13.45 22.64
CA LEU A 134 23.63 -13.59 23.68
C LEU A 134 24.67 -14.68 23.40
N ASP A 135 24.37 -15.64 22.51
CA ASP A 135 25.23 -16.80 22.23
C ASP A 135 26.02 -16.68 20.91
N SER A 136 25.77 -15.64 20.12
CA SER A 136 26.53 -15.35 18.92
C SER A 136 27.15 -13.96 19.02
N ASP A 137 28.50 -13.90 19.02
CA ASP A 137 29.35 -12.69 18.96
C ASP A 137 29.07 -11.76 17.74
N ARG A 138 27.86 -11.77 17.22
CA ARG A 138 27.39 -10.98 16.07
C ARG A 138 26.71 -9.65 16.43
N ALA A 139 26.76 -9.26 17.70
CA ALA A 139 26.26 -7.96 18.17
C ALA A 139 27.18 -6.78 17.81
N ALA A 140 28.02 -6.92 16.80
CA ALA A 140 28.92 -5.85 16.36
C ALA A 140 28.36 -5.18 15.10
N GLY A 141 27.74 -4.00 15.26
CA GLY A 141 27.85 -2.97 14.26
C GLY A 141 26.63 -2.56 13.46
N PHE A 142 25.39 -2.67 13.95
CA PHE A 142 24.27 -1.97 13.33
C PHE A 142 23.68 -0.92 14.28
N GLU A 143 24.31 0.25 14.32
CA GLU A 143 23.64 1.48 14.76
C GLU A 143 22.61 1.89 13.71
N ARG A 144 21.49 1.15 13.64
CA ARG A 144 20.32 1.58 12.89
C ARG A 144 19.20 1.73 13.90
N ASP A 145 18.80 2.96 14.15
CA ASP A 145 17.57 3.28 14.85
C ASP A 145 16.38 2.94 13.93
N PHE A 146 16.01 1.65 13.90
CA PHE A 146 14.75 1.24 13.31
C PHE A 146 13.62 1.44 14.30
N SER A 147 12.53 2.02 13.84
CA SER A 147 11.25 2.04 14.52
C SER A 147 10.35 0.94 13.95
N PHE A 148 9.28 0.58 14.65
CA PHE A 148 8.32 -0.43 14.17
C PHE A 148 7.69 -0.02 12.83
N GLY A 149 7.44 1.27 12.62
CA GLY A 149 6.89 1.80 11.37
C GLY A 149 7.81 1.69 10.16
N ASP A 150 9.09 1.36 10.35
CA ASP A 150 10.04 1.13 9.27
C ASP A 150 9.87 -0.24 8.60
N PHE A 151 9.04 -1.14 9.17
CA PHE A 151 8.88 -2.53 8.71
C PHE A 151 7.53 -2.78 8.05
N ALA A 152 7.57 -3.52 6.95
CA ALA A 152 6.38 -4.09 6.32
C ALA A 152 6.54 -5.59 6.09
N VAL A 153 5.48 -6.35 6.33
CA VAL A 153 5.37 -7.78 5.98
C VAL A 153 4.28 -7.93 4.92
N LEU A 154 4.70 -8.34 3.74
CA LEU A 154 3.85 -8.46 2.57
C LEU A 154 3.47 -9.91 2.32
N TYR A 155 2.19 -10.15 2.10
CA TYR A 155 1.66 -11.47 1.77
C TYR A 155 0.77 -11.41 0.53
N ARG A 156 0.54 -12.55 -0.13
CA ARG A 156 -0.26 -12.62 -1.36
C ARG A 156 -1.74 -12.85 -1.08
N THR A 157 -2.06 -13.75 -0.14
CA THR A 157 -3.42 -14.18 0.16
C THR A 157 -3.73 -14.08 1.65
N SER A 158 -5.00 -13.91 2.00
CA SER A 158 -5.43 -13.78 3.40
C SER A 158 -5.16 -15.04 4.25
N SER A 159 -4.96 -16.21 3.62
CA SER A 159 -4.60 -17.44 4.35
C SER A 159 -3.23 -17.37 5.02
N GLN A 160 -2.30 -16.56 4.48
CA GLN A 160 -0.96 -16.36 5.06
C GLN A 160 -0.97 -15.41 6.27
N LEU A 161 -2.07 -14.69 6.47
CA LEU A 161 -2.15 -13.68 7.53
C LEU A 161 -2.27 -14.31 8.92
N GLU A 162 -2.97 -15.44 9.07
CA GLU A 162 -3.25 -16.04 10.39
C GLU A 162 -1.98 -16.43 11.17
N PRO A 163 -1.01 -17.15 10.58
CA PRO A 163 0.27 -17.42 11.23
C PRO A 163 1.03 -16.16 11.64
N LEU A 164 0.97 -15.10 10.82
CA LEU A 164 1.59 -13.81 11.15
C LEU A 164 0.91 -13.16 12.36
N LEU A 165 -0.43 -13.08 12.37
CA LEU A 165 -1.19 -12.51 13.49
C LEU A 165 -0.91 -13.27 14.80
N GLU A 166 -0.82 -14.60 14.74
CA GLU A 166 -0.47 -15.43 15.90
C GLU A 166 0.95 -15.14 16.40
N ALA A 167 1.94 -15.04 15.51
CA ALA A 167 3.32 -14.78 15.87
C ALA A 167 3.50 -13.35 16.43
N PHE A 168 2.95 -12.34 15.77
CA PHE A 168 3.01 -10.94 16.24
C PHE A 168 2.22 -10.74 17.54
N GLY A 169 1.06 -11.39 17.69
CA GLY A 169 0.29 -11.35 18.93
C GLY A 169 1.05 -11.93 20.13
N ARG A 170 1.86 -12.98 19.92
CA ARG A 170 2.71 -13.57 20.97
C ARG A 170 3.92 -12.71 21.31
N SER A 171 4.49 -12.02 20.34
CA SER A 171 5.69 -11.18 20.53
C SER A 171 5.39 -9.91 21.33
N GLY A 172 4.14 -9.42 21.30
CA GLY A 172 3.76 -8.15 21.87
C GLY A 172 4.23 -6.92 21.09
N MET A 173 4.86 -7.11 19.91
CA MET A 173 5.23 -5.98 19.04
C MET A 173 3.98 -5.31 18.46
N PRO A 174 3.95 -3.97 18.39
CA PRO A 174 2.82 -3.26 17.81
C PRO A 174 2.77 -3.48 16.30
N PHE A 175 1.65 -3.93 15.80
CA PHE A 175 1.42 -4.11 14.38
C PHE A 175 0.05 -3.59 13.95
N VAL A 176 -0.12 -3.37 12.67
CA VAL A 176 -1.39 -3.00 12.05
C VAL A 176 -1.59 -3.80 10.77
N LYS A 177 -2.80 -4.32 10.58
CA LYS A 177 -3.21 -4.92 9.32
C LYS A 177 -3.73 -3.82 8.40
N LEU A 178 -3.15 -3.72 7.20
CA LEU A 178 -3.58 -2.78 6.17
C LEU A 178 -4.33 -3.48 5.06
N SER A 179 -5.45 -2.90 4.67
CA SER A 179 -6.24 -3.33 3.53
C SER A 179 -6.53 -2.13 2.62
N ASN A 180 -6.53 -2.35 1.31
CA ASN A 180 -7.01 -1.37 0.33
C ASN A 180 -8.53 -1.42 0.15
N ASP A 181 -9.25 -2.06 1.08
CA ASP A 181 -10.70 -2.04 1.05
C ASP A 181 -11.20 -0.63 1.36
N MET A 182 -12.16 -0.17 0.58
CA MET A 182 -12.76 1.14 0.82
C MET A 182 -13.48 1.12 2.16
N LEU A 183 -13.36 2.20 2.93
CA LEU A 183 -14.00 2.28 4.25
C LEU A 183 -15.51 2.07 4.18
N CYS A 184 -16.15 2.63 3.16
CA CYS A 184 -17.59 2.51 2.98
C CYS A 184 -18.07 1.08 2.68
N ASP A 185 -17.19 0.17 2.24
CA ASP A 185 -17.52 -1.24 1.95
C ASP A 185 -17.50 -2.10 3.21
N LYS A 186 -16.84 -1.65 4.26
CA LYS A 186 -16.84 -2.35 5.55
C LYS A 186 -18.23 -2.28 6.20
N LYS A 187 -18.82 -3.46 6.47
CA LYS A 187 -20.18 -3.55 7.02
C LYS A 187 -20.41 -2.67 8.25
N PRO A 188 -19.51 -2.64 9.27
CA PRO A 188 -19.71 -1.77 10.43
C PRO A 188 -19.68 -0.29 10.09
N VAL A 189 -18.73 0.15 9.24
CA VAL A 189 -18.62 1.54 8.80
C VAL A 189 -19.88 1.94 8.02
N LYS A 190 -20.33 1.09 7.11
CA LYS A 190 -21.56 1.32 6.35
C LYS A 190 -22.79 1.49 7.28
N LYS A 191 -22.92 0.66 8.32
CA LYS A 191 -23.98 0.80 9.32
C LYS A 191 -23.88 2.14 10.06
N LEU A 192 -22.67 2.55 10.45
CA LEU A 192 -22.44 3.81 11.12
C LEU A 192 -22.84 4.99 10.22
N LEU A 193 -22.38 5.01 8.95
CA LEU A 193 -22.72 6.07 8.00
C LEU A 193 -24.23 6.16 7.72
N MET A 194 -24.95 5.04 7.73
CA MET A 194 -26.42 5.02 7.57
C MET A 194 -27.19 5.62 8.77
N LYS A 195 -26.59 5.73 9.95
CA LYS A 195 -27.19 6.36 11.14
C LYS A 195 -27.06 7.87 11.16
N LEU A 196 -26.19 8.44 10.32
CA LEU A 196 -26.03 9.88 10.19
C LEU A 196 -27.32 10.50 9.63
N ASN A 197 -27.71 11.66 10.17
CA ASN A 197 -28.86 12.45 9.73
C ASN A 197 -28.48 13.92 9.51
N ASP A 198 -29.42 14.72 9.05
CA ASP A 198 -29.21 16.15 8.76
C ASP A 198 -29.68 17.06 9.92
N GLU A 199 -30.07 16.48 11.06
CA GLU A 199 -30.66 17.23 12.18
C GLU A 199 -29.60 17.82 13.13
N ASN A 200 -28.45 17.13 13.26
CA ASN A 200 -27.38 17.51 14.20
C ASN A 200 -26.03 17.63 13.47
N PRO A 201 -25.07 18.42 14.00
CA PRO A 201 -23.74 18.51 13.44
C PRO A 201 -23.06 17.13 13.33
N LEU A 202 -22.39 16.86 12.21
CA LEU A 202 -21.73 15.57 11.95
C LEU A 202 -20.74 15.18 13.03
N ALA A 203 -19.96 16.15 13.52
CA ALA A 203 -18.96 15.92 14.57
C ALA A 203 -19.59 15.38 15.88
N GLU A 204 -20.74 15.94 16.29
CA GLU A 204 -21.46 15.50 17.49
C GLU A 204 -22.06 14.10 17.30
N GLN A 205 -22.65 13.84 16.13
CA GLN A 205 -23.19 12.52 15.81
C GLN A 205 -22.10 11.46 15.82
N LEU A 206 -20.93 11.74 15.23
CA LEU A 206 -19.82 10.81 15.18
C LEU A 206 -19.18 10.57 16.54
N GLU A 207 -19.16 11.55 17.42
CA GLU A 207 -18.69 11.32 18.81
C GLU A 207 -19.56 10.29 19.53
N GLY A 208 -20.88 10.39 19.38
CA GLY A 208 -21.83 9.42 19.94
C GLY A 208 -21.73 8.04 19.30
N LEU A 209 -21.73 8.00 17.96
CA LEU A 209 -21.67 6.76 17.19
C LEU A 209 -20.34 6.02 17.37
N SER A 210 -19.23 6.73 17.53
CA SER A 210 -17.93 6.10 17.80
C SER A 210 -17.93 5.27 19.07
N LYS A 211 -18.62 5.72 20.12
CA LYS A 211 -18.77 4.96 21.37
C LYS A 211 -19.62 3.71 21.16
N GLU A 212 -20.67 3.80 20.33
CA GLU A 212 -21.54 2.67 20.00
C GLU A 212 -20.83 1.60 19.18
N PHE A 213 -19.95 2.01 18.25
CA PHE A 213 -19.26 1.12 17.33
C PHE A 213 -17.81 0.78 17.73
N ALA A 214 -17.39 1.12 18.97
CA ALA A 214 -16.02 0.93 19.43
C ALA A 214 -15.53 -0.54 19.38
N ASP A 215 -16.44 -1.51 19.57
CA ASP A 215 -16.12 -2.93 19.53
C ASP A 215 -16.16 -3.52 18.10
N GLU A 216 -16.76 -2.82 17.13
CA GLU A 216 -16.93 -3.30 15.75
C GLU A 216 -15.98 -2.62 14.74
N ILE A 217 -15.49 -1.42 15.04
CA ILE A 217 -14.68 -0.59 14.15
C ILE A 217 -13.35 -0.25 14.83
N ASP A 218 -12.25 -0.41 14.09
CA ASP A 218 -10.91 -0.04 14.57
C ASP A 218 -10.84 1.44 15.00
N ASP A 219 -10.14 1.71 16.10
CA ASP A 219 -10.02 3.03 16.71
C ASP A 219 -9.40 4.08 15.75
N ASN A 220 -8.47 3.67 14.88
CA ASN A 220 -7.89 4.56 13.87
C ASN A 220 -8.95 5.02 12.87
N ILE A 221 -9.82 4.10 12.43
CA ILE A 221 -10.93 4.43 11.52
C ILE A 221 -11.90 5.39 12.22
N LEU A 222 -12.28 5.11 13.47
CA LEU A 222 -13.18 5.98 14.22
C LEU A 222 -12.60 7.40 14.39
N ARG A 223 -11.33 7.51 14.74
CA ARG A 223 -10.62 8.80 14.84
C ARG A 223 -10.56 9.53 13.52
N TYR A 224 -10.29 8.80 12.44
CA TYR A 224 -10.28 9.37 11.10
C TYR A 224 -11.65 9.95 10.75
N LEU A 225 -12.73 9.18 10.94
CA LEU A 225 -14.11 9.63 10.69
C LEU A 225 -14.46 10.87 11.52
N GLN A 226 -14.13 10.88 12.80
CA GLN A 226 -14.36 12.03 13.70
C GLN A 226 -13.61 13.28 13.25
N LYS A 227 -12.33 13.13 12.89
CA LYS A 227 -11.50 14.25 12.42
C LYS A 227 -12.04 14.81 11.10
N THR A 228 -12.33 13.94 10.14
CA THR A 228 -12.84 14.34 8.83
C THR A 228 -14.20 15.03 8.94
N ALA A 229 -15.09 14.56 9.84
CA ALA A 229 -16.39 15.18 10.02
C ALA A 229 -16.36 16.64 10.50
N GLN A 230 -15.26 17.08 11.09
CA GLN A 230 -15.08 18.49 11.47
C GLN A 230 -14.92 19.42 10.27
N GLU A 231 -14.53 18.86 9.12
CA GLU A 231 -14.28 19.61 7.88
C GLU A 231 -15.52 19.75 7.00
N PHE A 232 -16.60 19.02 7.32
CA PHE A 232 -17.82 18.96 6.54
C PHE A 232 -19.04 19.42 7.33
N THR A 233 -19.89 20.19 6.67
CA THR A 233 -21.22 20.58 7.21
C THR A 233 -22.34 19.79 6.56
N ASP A 234 -22.17 19.34 5.33
CA ASP A 234 -23.12 18.54 4.58
C ASP A 234 -22.82 17.04 4.73
N ARG A 235 -23.86 16.26 5.07
CA ARG A 235 -23.75 14.82 5.27
C ARG A 235 -23.38 14.07 3.99
N MET A 236 -23.93 14.48 2.86
CA MET A 236 -23.69 13.78 1.60
C MET A 236 -22.26 14.04 1.11
N ASP A 237 -21.74 15.25 1.28
CA ASP A 237 -20.36 15.59 0.96
C ASP A 237 -19.39 14.80 1.83
N PHE A 238 -19.69 14.65 3.13
CA PHE A 238 -18.91 13.80 4.04
C PHE A 238 -18.94 12.33 3.60
N ILE A 239 -20.13 11.74 3.35
CA ILE A 239 -20.24 10.35 2.90
C ILE A 239 -19.51 10.16 1.56
N HIS A 240 -19.62 11.12 0.65
CA HIS A 240 -18.88 11.08 -0.62
C HIS A 240 -17.37 11.07 -0.39
N GLN A 241 -16.86 11.93 0.50
CA GLN A 241 -15.44 11.91 0.88
C GLN A 241 -15.01 10.55 1.43
N ILE A 242 -15.76 9.99 2.40
CA ILE A 242 -15.45 8.67 2.99
C ILE A 242 -15.52 7.54 1.96
N SER A 243 -16.36 7.67 0.93
CA SER A 243 -16.43 6.67 -0.14
C SER A 243 -15.17 6.59 -1.02
N LEU A 244 -14.31 7.59 -0.96
CA LEU A 244 -13.03 7.65 -1.68
C LEU A 244 -11.83 7.20 -0.84
N VAL A 245 -12.04 6.90 0.46
CA VAL A 245 -10.98 6.59 1.42
C VAL A 245 -10.85 5.10 1.62
N SER A 246 -9.64 4.59 1.54
CA SER A 246 -9.28 3.22 1.89
C SER A 246 -8.92 3.09 3.38
N GLU A 247 -8.86 1.87 3.89
CA GLU A 247 -8.40 1.62 5.26
C GLU A 247 -6.96 2.11 5.47
N ALA A 248 -6.10 1.96 4.46
CA ALA A 248 -4.72 2.41 4.52
C ALA A 248 -4.60 3.93 4.75
N ASP A 249 -5.54 4.72 4.22
CA ASP A 249 -5.55 6.19 4.37
C ASP A 249 -5.92 6.65 5.80
N THR A 250 -6.45 5.75 6.63
CA THR A 250 -6.85 6.07 8.01
C THR A 250 -5.74 5.94 9.04
N LEU A 251 -4.59 5.47 8.60
CA LEU A 251 -3.47 5.28 9.50
C LEU A 251 -2.95 6.61 10.02
N ASP A 252 -2.76 6.67 11.32
CA ASP A 252 -1.91 7.69 11.89
C ASP A 252 -0.44 7.34 11.58
N GLU A 253 0.17 8.08 10.64
CA GLU A 253 1.58 7.94 10.28
C GLU A 253 2.53 8.09 11.49
N ARG A 254 2.03 8.66 12.60
CA ARG A 254 2.77 8.80 13.85
C ARG A 254 2.72 7.56 14.73
N ALA A 255 1.82 6.62 14.43
CA ALA A 255 1.72 5.38 15.18
C ALA A 255 2.84 4.43 14.73
N ASP A 256 3.86 4.27 15.57
CA ASP A 256 5.00 3.39 15.33
C ASP A 256 4.56 1.91 15.40
N ARG A 257 4.19 1.32 14.25
CA ARG A 257 3.64 -0.03 14.12
C ARG A 257 4.14 -0.72 12.86
N ILE A 258 4.38 -2.03 12.95
CA ILE A 258 4.73 -2.88 11.81
C ILE A 258 3.50 -3.05 10.91
N ALA A 259 3.67 -2.84 9.61
CA ALA A 259 2.59 -2.97 8.65
C ALA A 259 2.49 -4.40 8.10
N LEU A 260 1.33 -5.06 8.29
CA LEU A 260 0.99 -6.34 7.67
C LEU A 260 -0.01 -6.10 6.55
N MET A 261 0.37 -6.37 5.28
CA MET A 261 -0.49 -6.04 4.15
C MET A 261 -0.30 -6.98 2.97
N THR A 262 -1.26 -6.98 2.06
CA THR A 262 -1.09 -7.69 0.80
C THR A 262 -0.11 -6.97 -0.12
N LEU A 263 0.55 -7.71 -1.03
CA LEU A 263 1.37 -7.11 -2.10
C LEU A 263 0.63 -6.03 -2.90
N HIS A 264 -0.70 -6.17 -3.08
CA HIS A 264 -1.50 -5.14 -3.75
C HIS A 264 -1.69 -3.88 -2.90
N ALA A 265 -1.83 -4.04 -1.59
CA ALA A 265 -2.01 -2.92 -0.68
C ALA A 265 -0.73 -2.11 -0.48
N SER A 266 0.44 -2.70 -0.77
CA SER A 266 1.72 -2.00 -0.64
C SER A 266 2.04 -1.06 -1.80
N LYS A 267 1.27 -1.08 -2.89
CA LYS A 267 1.48 -0.18 -4.02
C LYS A 267 1.35 1.28 -3.56
N GLY A 268 2.34 2.09 -3.91
CA GLY A 268 2.42 3.50 -3.50
C GLY A 268 3.03 3.74 -2.13
N LEU A 269 3.24 2.68 -1.32
CA LEU A 269 3.89 2.78 -0.01
C LEU A 269 5.39 2.47 -0.10
N GLU A 270 6.15 2.91 0.91
CA GLU A 270 7.58 2.62 1.01
C GLU A 270 8.00 2.39 2.46
N TYR A 271 8.88 1.40 2.66
CA TYR A 271 9.37 1.00 3.97
C TYR A 271 10.88 0.77 3.91
N LYS A 272 11.59 0.99 5.03
CA LYS A 272 13.03 0.75 5.09
C LYS A 272 13.36 -0.74 5.04
N CYS A 273 12.51 -1.59 5.63
CA CYS A 273 12.66 -3.04 5.66
C CYS A 273 11.37 -3.73 5.23
N VAL A 274 11.48 -4.63 4.26
CA VAL A 274 10.33 -5.35 3.71
C VAL A 274 10.58 -6.85 3.78
N PHE A 275 9.62 -7.57 4.33
CA PHE A 275 9.54 -9.02 4.30
C PHE A 275 8.46 -9.44 3.31
N ILE A 276 8.75 -10.41 2.45
CA ILE A 276 7.76 -11.00 1.56
C ILE A 276 7.66 -12.48 1.94
N VAL A 277 6.50 -12.91 2.39
CA VAL A 277 6.25 -14.27 2.85
C VAL A 277 5.49 -15.11 1.85
N GLY A 278 5.68 -16.43 1.90
CA GLY A 278 5.02 -17.41 1.03
C GLY A 278 5.43 -17.29 -0.42
N LEU A 279 6.72 -17.10 -0.69
CA LEU A 279 7.31 -17.13 -2.04
C LEU A 279 7.43 -18.57 -2.53
N GLU A 280 6.27 -19.23 -2.75
CA GLU A 280 6.19 -20.62 -3.17
C GLU A 280 5.13 -20.82 -4.26
N ASP A 281 5.31 -21.86 -5.07
CA ASP A 281 4.41 -22.22 -6.14
C ASP A 281 2.96 -22.42 -5.64
N GLY A 282 2.03 -21.77 -6.33
CA GLY A 282 0.61 -21.83 -5.99
C GLY A 282 0.13 -20.69 -5.11
N ILE A 283 1.05 -19.99 -4.43
CA ILE A 283 0.80 -18.78 -3.67
C ILE A 283 1.36 -17.57 -4.43
N LEU A 284 2.63 -17.61 -4.79
CA LEU A 284 3.27 -16.58 -5.62
C LEU A 284 4.28 -17.23 -6.58
N PRO A 285 3.87 -17.48 -7.85
CA PRO A 285 2.59 -17.10 -8.49
C PRO A 285 1.38 -17.90 -8.00
N LEU A 286 0.20 -17.28 -8.03
CA LEU A 286 -1.05 -17.92 -7.61
C LEU A 286 -1.54 -18.91 -8.69
N PHE A 287 -1.92 -20.13 -8.34
CA PHE A 287 -2.46 -21.14 -9.27
C PHE A 287 -3.64 -20.66 -10.12
N LEU A 288 -4.45 -19.73 -9.57
CA LEU A 288 -5.58 -19.14 -10.28
C LEU A 288 -5.19 -18.05 -11.27
N ALA A 289 -3.93 -17.60 -11.27
CA ALA A 289 -3.44 -16.66 -12.26
C ALA A 289 -3.39 -17.39 -13.61
N LYS A 290 -4.37 -17.10 -14.47
CA LYS A 290 -4.33 -17.55 -15.86
C LYS A 290 -3.05 -16.97 -16.46
N THR A 291 -2.19 -17.83 -16.97
CA THR A 291 -1.05 -17.41 -17.81
C THR A 291 -1.57 -16.43 -18.86
N PRO A 292 -0.96 -15.26 -19.04
CA PRO A 292 -1.29 -14.40 -20.17
C PRO A 292 -1.11 -15.22 -21.45
N GLN A 293 -2.16 -15.26 -22.27
CA GLN A 293 -2.08 -15.79 -23.62
C GLN A 293 -1.34 -14.82 -24.52
#